data_f48a4b6014adcb8d206382e70eb4ca2b
#
_entry.id   f48a4b6014adcb8d206382e70eb4ca2b
#
_cell.length_a   1.000
_cell.length_b   1.000
_cell.length_c   1.000
_cell.angle_alpha   90.00
_cell.angle_beta   90.00
_cell.angle_gamma   90.00
#
_symmetry.space_group_name_H-M   'P 1'
#
loop_
_entity.id
_entity.type
_entity.pdbx_description
1 polymer ?
#
loop_
_entity_poly.entity_id
_entity_poly.type
_entity_poly.pdbx_seq_one_letter_code
_entity_poly.pdbx_strand_id
1 'polypeptide(L)'
;MKKKTVIWTIIILAIVFIGIFALNANKSKASNFDNVKNFQGEMKLYKSESCGCCDIYSNYFKNRGNSKTEVIDMESVDSIKIKYEVPSNLESCHTTVIGNYFVEGHVPLEAVEKLLLEKPDIKGIAMPGMPSGSPGMPGAKKGNFIVYAVNNDGSYNEFMRL
;
A
#
# COMPACT_ATOMS: atom_id res chain seq x y z
N MET A 1 53.59 24.48 16.66
CA MET A 1 52.16 24.90 16.81
C MET A 1 51.28 24.53 15.59
N LYS A 2 51.75 24.65 14.36
CA LYS A 2 50.95 24.43 13.12
C LYS A 2 50.36 23.01 12.94
N LYS A 3 51.06 21.94 13.35
CA LYS A 3 50.58 20.56 13.20
C LYS A 3 49.33 20.24 14.05
N LYS A 4 49.22 20.76 15.27
CA LYS A 4 48.07 20.54 16.14
C LYS A 4 46.80 21.21 15.58
N THR A 5 46.92 22.40 15.02
CA THR A 5 45.83 23.16 14.42
C THR A 5 45.26 22.42 13.20
N VAL A 6 46.14 21.86 12.35
CA VAL A 6 45.72 21.08 11.17
C VAL A 6 44.97 19.81 11.57
N ILE A 7 45.41 19.10 12.61
CA ILE A 7 44.73 17.91 13.11
C ILE A 7 43.31 18.25 13.62
N TRP A 8 43.16 19.33 14.39
CA TRP A 8 41.86 19.76 14.90
C TRP A 8 40.89 20.19 13.81
N THR A 9 41.35 20.85 12.73
CA THR A 9 40.50 21.22 11.59
C THR A 9 40.01 19.99 10.83
N ILE A 10 40.85 18.98 10.65
CA ILE A 10 40.41 17.70 9.99
C ILE A 10 39.36 16.98 10.83
N ILE A 11 39.55 16.94 12.17
CA ILE A 11 38.56 16.30 13.07
C ILE A 11 37.22 17.03 13.02
N ILE A 12 37.22 18.36 13.04
CA ILE A 12 35.97 19.14 12.95
C ILE A 12 35.28 18.91 11.60
N LEU A 13 36.00 18.91 10.49
CA LEU A 13 35.44 18.62 9.16
C LEU A 13 34.88 17.21 9.07
N ALA A 14 35.52 16.21 9.65
CA ALA A 14 35.02 14.84 9.70
C ALA A 14 33.70 14.72 10.50
N ILE A 15 33.62 15.40 11.67
CA ILE A 15 32.41 15.43 12.50
C ILE A 15 31.26 16.13 11.77
N VAL A 16 31.52 17.23 11.08
CA VAL A 16 30.51 17.95 10.27
C VAL A 16 30.03 17.07 9.12
N PHE A 17 30.94 16.37 8.44
CA PHE A 17 30.61 15.47 7.34
C PHE A 17 29.77 14.27 7.81
N ILE A 18 30.11 13.66 8.94
CA ILE A 18 29.34 12.59 9.57
C ILE A 18 27.97 13.10 10.00
N GLY A 19 27.88 14.30 10.57
CA GLY A 19 26.63 14.94 10.94
C GLY A 19 25.70 15.19 9.75
N ILE A 20 26.23 15.72 8.65
CA ILE A 20 25.47 15.94 7.40
C ILE A 20 25.01 14.59 6.80
N PHE A 21 25.86 13.57 6.83
CA PHE A 21 25.50 12.23 6.33
C PHE A 21 24.42 11.58 7.19
N ALA A 22 24.48 11.71 8.51
CA ALA A 22 23.47 11.20 9.43
C ALA A 22 22.11 11.93 9.29
N LEU A 23 22.13 13.25 9.05
CA LEU A 23 20.91 14.03 8.79
C LEU A 23 20.24 13.66 7.47
N ASN A 24 21.02 13.30 6.45
CA ASN A 24 20.48 12.84 5.17
C ASN A 24 19.96 11.38 5.21
N ALA A 25 20.51 10.53 6.08
CA ALA A 25 20.07 9.15 6.23
C ALA A 25 18.68 9.03 6.91
N ASN A 26 18.25 10.06 7.64
CA ASN A 26 16.98 10.07 8.38
C ASN A 26 15.83 10.78 7.65
N LYS A 27 15.96 11.10 6.37
CA LYS A 27 14.78 11.41 5.56
C LYS A 27 13.97 10.14 5.44
N SER A 28 12.94 10.01 6.28
CA SER A 28 11.81 9.10 6.03
C SER A 28 11.43 9.30 4.57
N LYS A 29 11.70 8.32 3.71
CA LYS A 29 11.19 8.30 2.35
C LYS A 29 9.67 8.37 2.52
N ALA A 30 9.08 9.54 2.33
CA ALA A 30 7.65 9.63 2.10
C ALA A 30 7.40 8.61 0.99
N SER A 31 6.60 7.56 1.30
CA SER A 31 6.35 6.47 0.36
C SER A 31 5.79 7.09 -0.91
N ASN A 32 6.61 7.14 -1.94
CA ASN A 32 6.23 7.68 -3.23
C ASN A 32 5.60 6.51 -3.96
N PHE A 33 4.26 6.48 -4.04
CA PHE A 33 3.49 5.43 -4.72
C PHE A 33 3.51 5.66 -6.23
N ASP A 34 4.69 5.68 -6.83
CA ASP A 34 4.86 6.09 -8.23
C ASP A 34 4.28 5.07 -9.20
N ASN A 35 4.35 3.77 -8.90
CA ASN A 35 3.75 2.74 -9.74
C ASN A 35 2.22 2.80 -9.66
N VAL A 36 1.63 3.08 -8.50
CA VAL A 36 0.19 3.28 -8.35
C VAL A 36 -0.24 4.57 -9.06
N LYS A 37 0.42 5.70 -8.80
CA LYS A 37 0.07 7.01 -9.35
C LYS A 37 0.15 7.06 -10.87
N ASN A 38 1.16 6.43 -11.43
CA ASN A 38 1.44 6.47 -12.87
C ASN A 38 0.92 5.25 -13.64
N PHE A 39 0.16 4.37 -12.98
CA PHE A 39 -0.44 3.23 -13.66
C PHE A 39 -1.39 3.69 -14.77
N GLN A 40 -1.16 3.22 -15.99
CA GLN A 40 -1.91 3.64 -17.18
C GLN A 40 -3.03 2.66 -17.55
N GLY A 41 -3.14 1.52 -16.87
CA GLY A 41 -4.21 0.56 -17.08
C GLY A 41 -5.50 0.95 -16.36
N GLU A 42 -6.50 0.08 -16.48
CA GLU A 42 -7.77 0.26 -15.79
C GLU A 42 -7.60 0.06 -14.28
N MET A 43 -8.15 0.99 -13.48
CA MET A 43 -8.30 0.89 -12.03
C MET A 43 -9.75 1.14 -11.67
N LYS A 44 -10.42 0.13 -11.12
CA LYS A 44 -11.82 0.18 -10.70
C LYS A 44 -11.98 -0.30 -9.27
N LEU A 45 -12.58 0.51 -8.44
CA LEU A 45 -12.91 0.18 -7.05
C LEU A 45 -14.42 -0.07 -6.95
N TYR A 46 -14.78 -1.32 -6.72
CA TYR A 46 -16.16 -1.77 -6.57
C TYR A 46 -16.52 -1.84 -5.08
N LYS A 47 -17.55 -1.11 -4.66
CA LYS A 47 -18.00 -1.06 -3.28
C LYS A 47 -19.54 -1.09 -3.19
N SER A 48 -20.06 -1.46 -2.01
CA SER A 48 -21.49 -1.27 -1.74
C SER A 48 -21.80 0.22 -1.54
N GLU A 49 -22.94 0.66 -2.06
CA GLU A 49 -23.47 2.03 -1.88
C GLU A 49 -23.57 2.44 -0.40
N SER A 50 -23.87 1.51 0.49
CA SER A 50 -24.03 1.74 1.93
C SER A 50 -22.73 1.66 2.74
N CYS A 51 -21.58 1.41 2.09
CA CYS A 51 -20.30 1.18 2.78
C CYS A 51 -19.54 2.48 3.06
N GLY A 52 -19.79 3.15 4.18
CA GLY A 52 -19.13 4.42 4.52
C GLY A 52 -17.61 4.32 4.71
N CYS A 53 -17.06 3.22 5.25
CA CYS A 53 -15.61 3.03 5.35
C CYS A 53 -14.96 2.84 3.96
N CYS A 54 -15.70 2.27 3.00
CA CYS A 54 -15.24 2.14 1.62
C CYS A 54 -15.16 3.50 0.92
N ASP A 55 -16.04 4.46 1.25
CA ASP A 55 -15.94 5.85 0.75
C ASP A 55 -14.67 6.52 1.23
N ILE A 56 -14.33 6.34 2.51
CA ILE A 56 -13.09 6.88 3.06
C ILE A 56 -11.86 6.22 2.39
N TYR A 57 -11.91 4.90 2.18
CA TYR A 57 -10.85 4.19 1.47
C TYR A 57 -10.72 4.63 0.01
N SER A 58 -11.82 4.79 -0.71
CA SER A 58 -11.79 5.25 -2.11
C SER A 58 -11.17 6.65 -2.23
N ASN A 59 -11.51 7.55 -1.32
CA ASN A 59 -10.89 8.88 -1.23
C ASN A 59 -9.39 8.80 -0.92
N TYR A 60 -8.98 7.96 0.03
CA TYR A 60 -7.57 7.71 0.32
C TYR A 60 -6.84 7.19 -0.92
N PHE A 61 -7.41 6.19 -1.61
CA PHE A 61 -6.82 5.57 -2.79
C PHE A 61 -6.66 6.57 -3.94
N LYS A 62 -7.67 7.40 -4.21
CA LYS A 62 -7.61 8.45 -5.24
C LYS A 62 -6.64 9.57 -4.91
N ASN A 63 -6.67 10.07 -3.67
CA ASN A 63 -5.90 11.25 -3.29
C ASN A 63 -4.41 10.96 -3.09
N ARG A 64 -4.05 9.77 -2.61
CA ARG A 64 -2.66 9.38 -2.34
C ARG A 64 -2.08 8.41 -3.35
N GLY A 65 -2.93 7.65 -4.03
CA GLY A 65 -2.60 6.70 -5.08
C GLY A 65 -2.91 7.27 -6.46
N ASN A 66 -3.91 6.71 -7.14
CA ASN A 66 -4.24 7.08 -8.52
C ASN A 66 -5.58 7.83 -8.60
N SER A 67 -5.53 9.13 -8.93
CA SER A 67 -6.71 9.99 -9.02
C SER A 67 -7.67 9.60 -10.14
N LYS A 68 -7.23 8.80 -11.12
CA LYS A 68 -8.05 8.30 -12.24
C LYS A 68 -8.84 7.04 -11.87
N THR A 69 -8.67 6.48 -10.66
CA THR A 69 -9.42 5.31 -10.22
C THR A 69 -10.91 5.58 -10.30
N GLU A 70 -11.61 4.75 -11.06
CA GLU A 70 -13.08 4.78 -11.15
C GLU A 70 -13.66 4.11 -9.91
N VAL A 71 -14.61 4.75 -9.24
CA VAL A 71 -15.35 4.18 -8.11
C VAL A 71 -16.72 3.77 -8.62
N ILE A 72 -17.08 2.50 -8.42
CA ILE A 72 -18.33 1.92 -8.89
C ILE A 72 -19.12 1.45 -7.68
N ASP A 73 -20.24 2.13 -7.44
CA ASP A 73 -21.19 1.77 -6.42
C ASP A 73 -22.11 0.64 -6.93
N MET A 74 -22.32 -0.36 -6.08
CA MET A 74 -23.13 -1.56 -6.39
C MET A 74 -24.02 -1.90 -5.19
N GLU A 75 -25.13 -2.58 -5.44
CA GLU A 75 -25.94 -3.15 -4.37
C GLU A 75 -25.16 -4.24 -3.60
N SER A 76 -24.49 -5.14 -4.34
CA SER A 76 -23.57 -6.16 -3.80
C SER A 76 -22.31 -6.26 -4.67
N VAL A 77 -21.18 -6.49 -4.03
CA VAL A 77 -19.87 -6.73 -4.68
C VAL A 77 -19.56 -8.21 -4.91
N ASP A 78 -20.47 -9.11 -4.56
CA ASP A 78 -20.26 -10.57 -4.64
C ASP A 78 -19.95 -11.05 -6.06
N SER A 79 -20.62 -10.49 -7.06
CA SER A 79 -20.37 -10.82 -8.47
C SER A 79 -18.94 -10.51 -8.91
N ILE A 80 -18.36 -9.44 -8.35
CA ILE A 80 -16.97 -9.05 -8.62
C ILE A 80 -16.01 -10.02 -7.93
N LYS A 81 -16.26 -10.38 -6.67
CA LYS A 81 -15.46 -11.35 -5.92
C LYS A 81 -15.44 -12.72 -6.59
N ILE A 82 -16.60 -13.18 -7.05
CA ILE A 82 -16.73 -14.43 -7.81
C ILE A 82 -15.95 -14.35 -9.12
N LYS A 83 -16.11 -13.26 -9.87
CA LYS A 83 -15.43 -13.06 -11.16
C LYS A 83 -13.90 -13.11 -11.05
N TYR A 84 -13.35 -12.53 -9.97
CA TYR A 84 -11.91 -12.49 -9.73
C TYR A 84 -11.40 -13.61 -8.82
N GLU A 85 -12.29 -14.56 -8.47
CA GLU A 85 -11.98 -15.73 -7.66
C GLU A 85 -11.31 -15.37 -6.32
N VAL A 86 -11.87 -14.35 -5.65
CA VAL A 86 -11.45 -13.97 -4.30
C VAL A 86 -11.82 -15.11 -3.35
N PRO A 87 -10.86 -15.69 -2.59
CA PRO A 87 -11.19 -16.75 -1.63
C PRO A 87 -12.13 -16.23 -0.54
N SER A 88 -13.20 -16.99 -0.23
CA SER A 88 -14.25 -16.55 0.71
C SER A 88 -13.73 -16.18 2.11
N ASN A 89 -12.67 -16.84 2.57
CA ASN A 89 -12.03 -16.53 3.85
C ASN A 89 -11.09 -15.31 3.82
N LEU A 90 -10.86 -14.74 2.64
CA LEU A 90 -10.09 -13.50 2.44
C LEU A 90 -10.95 -12.33 1.98
N GLU A 91 -12.26 -12.51 1.80
CA GLU A 91 -13.17 -11.45 1.41
C GLU A 91 -13.26 -10.32 2.46
N SER A 92 -13.50 -9.14 1.95
CA SER A 92 -13.69 -7.91 2.73
C SER A 92 -14.83 -7.08 2.13
N CYS A 93 -14.94 -5.79 2.47
CA CYS A 93 -16.10 -4.97 2.10
C CYS A 93 -16.06 -4.40 0.67
N HIS A 94 -14.93 -4.40 -0.01
CA HIS A 94 -14.77 -3.88 -1.36
C HIS A 94 -13.64 -4.57 -2.10
N THR A 95 -13.68 -4.50 -3.43
CA THR A 95 -12.64 -5.06 -4.31
C THR A 95 -12.16 -3.99 -5.28
N THR A 96 -10.87 -3.73 -5.32
CA THR A 96 -10.25 -2.86 -6.33
C THR A 96 -9.61 -3.75 -7.41
N VAL A 97 -9.91 -3.49 -8.67
CA VAL A 97 -9.30 -4.17 -9.81
C VAL A 97 -8.26 -3.25 -10.44
N ILE A 98 -7.05 -3.75 -10.63
CA ILE A 98 -5.89 -3.01 -11.15
C ILE A 98 -5.26 -3.84 -12.25
N GLY A 99 -5.59 -3.55 -13.51
CA GLY A 99 -5.21 -4.39 -14.63
C GLY A 99 -5.73 -5.82 -14.44
N ASN A 100 -4.84 -6.80 -14.32
CA ASN A 100 -5.19 -8.20 -14.11
C ASN A 100 -5.27 -8.62 -12.63
N TYR A 101 -4.93 -7.73 -11.70
CA TYR A 101 -4.94 -8.03 -10.27
C TYR A 101 -6.23 -7.57 -9.59
N PHE A 102 -6.64 -8.31 -8.59
CA PHE A 102 -7.55 -7.77 -7.59
C PHE A 102 -6.78 -7.32 -6.32
N VAL A 103 -7.33 -6.34 -5.64
CA VAL A 103 -6.92 -5.87 -4.31
C VAL A 103 -8.16 -5.85 -3.43
N GLU A 104 -8.22 -6.79 -2.49
CA GLU A 104 -9.40 -7.02 -1.66
C GLU A 104 -9.26 -6.36 -0.29
N GLY A 105 -10.22 -5.50 0.05
CA GLY A 105 -10.31 -4.83 1.35
C GLY A 105 -9.41 -3.61 1.50
N HIS A 106 -9.23 -3.15 2.74
CA HIS A 106 -8.57 -1.90 3.11
C HIS A 106 -7.04 -1.96 3.03
N VAL A 107 -6.52 -2.50 1.93
CA VAL A 107 -5.08 -2.72 1.69
C VAL A 107 -4.33 -1.39 1.62
N PRO A 108 -3.26 -1.19 2.41
CA PRO A 108 -2.43 0.01 2.33
C PRO A 108 -1.73 0.15 0.97
N LEU A 109 -1.56 1.40 0.52
CA LEU A 109 -0.92 1.69 -0.78
C LEU A 109 0.52 1.16 -0.88
N GLU A 110 1.21 0.95 0.23
CA GLU A 110 2.51 0.29 0.28
C GLU A 110 2.49 -1.11 -0.32
N ALA A 111 1.45 -1.89 -0.03
CA ALA A 111 1.29 -3.23 -0.60
C ALA A 111 0.85 -3.18 -2.07
N VAL A 112 0.02 -2.22 -2.45
CA VAL A 112 -0.37 -2.01 -3.85
C VAL A 112 0.82 -1.55 -4.69
N GLU A 113 1.67 -0.68 -4.15
CA GLU A 113 2.90 -0.22 -4.80
C GLU A 113 3.86 -1.40 -5.04
N LYS A 114 4.06 -2.26 -4.03
CA LYS A 114 4.85 -3.49 -4.15
C LYS A 114 4.29 -4.41 -5.24
N LEU A 115 2.96 -4.63 -5.27
CA LEU A 115 2.29 -5.45 -6.27
C LEU A 115 2.59 -4.96 -7.70
N LEU A 116 2.44 -3.65 -7.94
CA LEU A 116 2.65 -3.06 -9.26
C LEU A 116 4.12 -2.94 -9.66
N LEU A 117 5.02 -2.86 -8.69
CA LEU A 117 6.46 -2.85 -8.90
C LEU A 117 6.98 -4.24 -9.27
N GLU A 118 6.62 -5.25 -8.48
CA GLU A 118 7.15 -6.62 -8.60
C GLU A 118 6.43 -7.43 -9.69
N LYS A 119 5.15 -7.13 -9.95
CA LYS A 119 4.30 -7.81 -10.95
C LYS A 119 4.34 -9.34 -10.83
N PRO A 120 4.11 -9.89 -9.63
CA PRO A 120 4.17 -11.33 -9.43
C PRO A 120 3.07 -12.05 -10.23
N ASP A 121 3.30 -13.33 -10.54
CA ASP A 121 2.31 -14.18 -11.22
C ASP A 121 1.30 -14.74 -10.20
N ILE A 122 0.35 -13.89 -9.80
CA ILE A 122 -0.73 -14.15 -8.83
C ILE A 122 -2.05 -13.54 -9.31
N LYS A 123 -3.17 -13.96 -8.73
CA LYS A 123 -4.48 -13.36 -8.98
C LYS A 123 -4.64 -11.97 -8.37
N GLY A 124 -4.09 -11.75 -7.18
CA GLY A 124 -4.21 -10.50 -6.46
C GLY A 124 -3.72 -10.56 -5.03
N ILE A 125 -4.04 -9.52 -4.27
CA ILE A 125 -3.70 -9.41 -2.84
C ILE A 125 -4.96 -9.11 -2.01
N ALA A 126 -4.98 -9.57 -0.76
CA ALA A 126 -6.11 -9.41 0.14
C ALA A 126 -5.68 -9.05 1.56
N MET A 127 -6.47 -8.21 2.22
CA MET A 127 -6.39 -7.94 3.65
C MET A 127 -7.78 -8.11 4.28
N PRO A 128 -8.12 -9.32 4.76
CA PRO A 128 -9.42 -9.61 5.35
C PRO A 128 -9.62 -8.92 6.71
N GLY A 129 -10.87 -8.85 7.16
CA GLY A 129 -11.22 -8.50 8.54
C GLY A 129 -11.22 -7.02 8.90
N MET A 130 -11.01 -6.10 7.95
CA MET A 130 -11.09 -4.63 8.15
C MET A 130 -10.37 -4.14 9.43
N PRO A 131 -9.05 -4.35 9.57
CA PRO A 131 -8.36 -4.08 10.82
C PRO A 131 -8.41 -2.58 11.20
N SER A 132 -8.61 -2.30 12.50
CA SER A 132 -8.61 -0.93 13.02
C SER A 132 -7.35 -0.16 12.62
N GLY A 133 -7.53 1.09 12.18
CA GLY A 133 -6.42 1.97 11.75
C GLY A 133 -5.84 1.64 10.38
N SER A 134 -6.39 0.65 9.64
CA SER A 134 -6.10 0.49 8.21
C SER A 134 -6.73 1.64 7.40
N PRO A 135 -6.29 1.92 6.18
CA PRO A 135 -6.82 3.02 5.38
C PRO A 135 -8.36 2.95 5.27
N GLY A 136 -9.04 4.02 5.64
CA GLY A 136 -10.51 4.09 5.67
C GLY A 136 -11.19 3.52 6.91
N MET A 137 -10.45 2.84 7.80
CA MET A 137 -10.99 2.29 9.04
C MET A 137 -10.69 3.19 10.24
N PRO A 138 -11.65 3.36 11.16
CA PRO A 138 -11.43 4.12 12.39
C PRO A 138 -10.49 3.39 13.37
N GLY A 139 -10.02 4.15 14.37
CA GLY A 139 -9.19 3.65 15.45
C GLY A 139 -7.69 3.69 15.17
N ALA A 140 -6.91 3.30 16.16
CA ALA A 140 -5.46 3.21 16.05
C ALA A 140 -5.04 1.82 15.55
N LYS A 141 -3.96 1.78 14.79
CA LYS A 141 -3.34 0.53 14.37
C LYS A 141 -2.91 -0.29 15.58
N LYS A 142 -3.37 -1.55 15.62
CA LYS A 142 -3.03 -2.52 16.68
C LYS A 142 -2.35 -3.72 16.00
N GLY A 143 -1.05 -3.85 16.21
CA GLY A 143 -0.25 -4.91 15.57
C GLY A 143 0.02 -4.64 14.08
N ASN A 144 0.45 -5.67 13.38
CA ASN A 144 0.78 -5.59 11.96
C ASN A 144 -0.44 -5.83 11.08
N PHE A 145 -0.53 -5.12 9.98
CA PHE A 145 -1.42 -5.47 8.88
C PHE A 145 -0.76 -6.57 8.05
N ILE A 146 -1.46 -7.69 7.92
CA ILE A 146 -0.99 -8.80 7.09
C ILE A 146 -1.78 -8.77 5.78
N VAL A 147 -1.05 -8.61 4.69
CA VAL A 147 -1.58 -8.68 3.33
C VAL A 147 -1.18 -10.02 2.75
N TYR A 148 -2.12 -10.74 2.17
CA TYR A 148 -1.93 -12.04 1.56
C TYR A 148 -1.86 -11.93 0.05
N ALA A 149 -0.95 -12.68 -0.58
CA ALA A 149 -0.99 -12.97 -2.02
C ALA A 149 -1.92 -14.15 -2.26
N VAL A 150 -2.78 -14.06 -3.27
CA VAL A 150 -3.63 -15.14 -3.74
C VAL A 150 -3.06 -15.69 -5.04
N ASN A 151 -2.58 -16.92 -4.99
CA ASN A 151 -1.94 -17.60 -6.11
C ASN A 151 -2.95 -18.05 -7.17
N ASN A 152 -2.47 -18.38 -8.36
CA ASN A 152 -3.32 -18.80 -9.48
C ASN A 152 -4.06 -20.12 -9.21
N ASP A 153 -3.55 -20.97 -8.31
CA ASP A 153 -4.21 -22.21 -7.87
C ASP A 153 -5.25 -22.01 -6.74
N GLY A 154 -5.44 -20.74 -6.28
CA GLY A 154 -6.36 -20.38 -5.20
C GLY A 154 -5.75 -20.52 -3.79
N SER A 155 -4.53 -21.02 -3.64
CA SER A 155 -3.79 -20.98 -2.38
C SER A 155 -3.38 -19.53 -2.06
N TYR A 156 -3.03 -19.26 -0.79
CA TYR A 156 -2.56 -17.93 -0.40
C TYR A 156 -1.43 -18.01 0.63
N ASN A 157 -0.59 -17.00 0.63
CA ASN A 157 0.54 -16.84 1.56
C ASN A 157 0.75 -15.37 1.92
N GLU A 158 1.51 -15.10 2.94
CA GLU A 158 1.84 -13.72 3.32
C GLU A 158 2.61 -13.02 2.19
N PHE A 159 2.06 -11.90 1.69
CA PHE A 159 2.67 -11.05 0.68
C PHE A 159 3.48 -9.93 1.32
N MET A 160 2.92 -9.30 2.36
CA MET A 160 3.52 -8.16 3.04
C MET A 160 2.99 -8.03 4.46
N ARG A 161 3.86 -7.59 5.35
CA ARG A 161 3.55 -7.24 6.73
C ARG A 161 3.91 -5.79 6.99
N LEU A 162 2.95 -5.01 7.43
CA LEU A 162 3.06 -3.56 7.65
C LEU A 162 2.83 -3.20 9.12
#